data_64c041406116edc317ba61d0df8875fc
#
_entry.id   64c041406116edc317ba61d0df8875fc
#
_cell.length_a   1.000
_cell.length_b   1.000
_cell.length_c   1.000
_cell.angle_alpha   90.00
_cell.angle_beta   90.00
_cell.angle_gamma   90.00
#
_symmetry.space_group_name_H-M   'P 1'
#
loop_
_entity.id
_entity.type
_entity.pdbx_description
1 polymer ?
#
loop_
_entity_poly.entity_id
_entity_poly.type
_entity_poly.pdbx_seq_one_letter_code
_entity_poly.pdbx_strand_id
1 'polypeptide(L)'
;MRLGTRTMIELFVLFVSFLVLPGVAEAQPDLKRQWETTVEAAKKEGAVVIYGPHNPIYQQLWAVFQKNFPEIKFTFVPGKGAEHVQRLVAERRAGKYLADLVMGGSSTYASFAPGTMEPLKPLLLLPEVNDPSAWWDRKLHFADPQNQAAIIISGEVGTRRGSYNTKLVDPKEIQSWWDLLQPKWKGKLGSFDPRVAGGGGETFLFFYYTPALGTKFITRILTETDILLTRDLQQGTDWLAQGKILFYIGSGQPIMKAKKQGLPVDLLPHPLKEGEVMGGGSCCMAVMTKAPHPNAAKLFVNWVLSREGQTAWQKYAEVNSLRLDIPKDDLASEDVPQKGVSYFMINSYKYNDPARRKALQQVVEEALKKTGKAK
;
A
#
# COMPACT_ATOMS: atom_id res chain seq x y z
N MET A 1 -18.77 87.32 -6.79
CA MET A 1 -19.28 86.24 -7.65
C MET A 1 -18.22 85.23 -7.86
N ARG A 2 -18.26 84.11 -7.15
CA ARG A 2 -17.74 82.74 -7.43
C ARG A 2 -17.80 81.95 -6.13
N LEU A 3 -18.70 80.98 -6.15
CA LEU A 3 -18.87 79.95 -5.11
C LEU A 3 -17.66 78.99 -5.08
N GLY A 4 -17.14 78.74 -3.88
CA GLY A 4 -16.16 77.65 -3.67
C GLY A 4 -16.84 76.50 -2.99
N THR A 5 -16.79 75.34 -3.64
CA THR A 5 -17.29 74.06 -3.18
C THR A 5 -16.30 73.47 -2.16
N ARG A 6 -16.78 73.19 -0.93
CA ARG A 6 -16.06 72.41 0.08
C ARG A 6 -16.35 70.92 -0.17
N THR A 7 -15.31 70.12 -0.42
CA THR A 7 -15.35 68.68 -0.50
C THR A 7 -15.20 68.11 0.93
N MET A 8 -16.24 67.44 1.41
CA MET A 8 -16.20 66.61 2.62
C MET A 8 -15.59 65.24 2.24
N ILE A 9 -14.48 64.91 2.92
CA ILE A 9 -13.89 63.54 2.87
C ILE A 9 -14.48 62.78 4.05
N GLU A 10 -15.37 61.81 3.76
CA GLU A 10 -15.84 60.85 4.74
C GLU A 10 -14.80 59.71 4.88
N LEU A 11 -14.25 59.60 6.09
CA LEU A 11 -13.35 58.53 6.49
C LEU A 11 -14.20 57.28 6.82
N PHE A 12 -14.23 56.30 5.93
CA PHE A 12 -14.83 55.00 6.19
C PHE A 12 -13.83 54.16 7.00
N VAL A 13 -14.05 54.00 8.30
CA VAL A 13 -13.31 53.08 9.17
C VAL A 13 -13.95 51.70 8.99
N LEU A 14 -13.28 50.79 8.23
CA LEU A 14 -13.64 49.38 8.12
C LEU A 14 -13.26 48.68 9.42
N PHE A 15 -14.24 48.35 10.23
CA PHE A 15 -14.10 47.42 11.36
C PHE A 15 -14.05 46.02 10.79
N VAL A 16 -12.85 45.44 10.66
CA VAL A 16 -12.68 44.01 10.37
C VAL A 16 -12.87 43.25 11.69
N SER A 17 -14.08 42.77 11.92
CA SER A 17 -14.36 41.83 13.01
C SER A 17 -13.70 40.50 12.69
N PHE A 18 -12.62 40.16 13.36
CA PHE A 18 -12.06 38.82 13.40
C PHE A 18 -13.08 37.90 14.10
N LEU A 19 -13.84 37.17 13.32
CA LEU A 19 -14.59 35.98 13.81
C LEU A 19 -13.56 34.91 14.17
N VAL A 20 -13.16 34.87 15.43
CA VAL A 20 -12.47 33.70 16.00
C VAL A 20 -13.50 32.57 16.04
N LEU A 21 -13.40 31.63 15.16
CA LEU A 21 -14.21 30.38 15.18
C LEU A 21 -13.79 29.60 16.44
N PRO A 22 -14.66 29.40 17.43
CA PRO A 22 -14.35 28.61 18.62
C PRO A 22 -14.67 27.13 18.32
N GLY A 23 -13.82 26.44 17.66
CA GLY A 23 -14.10 25.04 17.35
C GLY A 23 -12.89 24.12 17.38
N VAL A 24 -11.69 24.65 17.28
CA VAL A 24 -10.46 23.84 17.19
C VAL A 24 -9.78 23.66 18.55
N ALA A 25 -9.96 24.56 19.48
CA ALA A 25 -9.29 24.53 20.79
C ALA A 25 -9.94 23.57 21.81
N GLU A 26 -11.24 23.26 21.70
CA GLU A 26 -11.92 22.36 22.63
C GLU A 26 -11.82 20.86 22.27
N ALA A 27 -11.56 20.53 21.00
CA ALA A 27 -11.46 19.14 20.54
C ALA A 27 -10.18 18.43 21.02
N GLN A 28 -9.08 19.14 21.25
CA GLN A 28 -7.81 18.53 21.67
C GLN A 28 -7.81 18.01 23.12
N PRO A 29 -8.35 18.70 24.12
CA PRO A 29 -8.42 18.19 25.49
C PRO A 29 -9.27 16.92 25.63
N ASP A 30 -10.34 16.80 24.84
CA ASP A 30 -11.22 15.62 24.87
C ASP A 30 -10.55 14.38 24.26
N LEU A 31 -9.86 14.50 23.12
CA LEU A 31 -9.11 13.39 22.52
C LEU A 31 -7.99 12.89 23.43
N LYS A 32 -7.27 13.77 24.10
CA LYS A 32 -6.22 13.39 25.05
C LYS A 32 -6.79 12.56 26.22
N ARG A 33 -7.90 13.01 26.80
CA ARG A 33 -8.58 12.28 27.88
C ARG A 33 -9.10 10.93 27.40
N GLN A 34 -9.67 10.89 26.20
CA GLN A 34 -10.12 9.62 25.60
C GLN A 34 -8.96 8.66 25.36
N TRP A 35 -7.80 9.17 24.92
CA TRP A 35 -6.60 8.36 24.77
C TRP A 35 -6.14 7.78 26.10
N GLU A 36 -5.96 8.59 27.15
CA GLU A 36 -5.56 8.15 28.47
C GLU A 36 -6.54 7.10 29.04
N THR A 37 -7.84 7.33 28.90
CA THR A 37 -8.88 6.37 29.30
C THR A 37 -8.76 5.05 28.51
N THR A 38 -8.48 5.12 27.21
CA THR A 38 -8.31 3.94 26.34
C THR A 38 -7.07 3.14 26.76
N VAL A 39 -5.95 3.81 27.07
CA VAL A 39 -4.73 3.15 27.54
C VAL A 39 -4.99 2.36 28.85
N GLU A 40 -5.63 2.99 29.83
CA GLU A 40 -5.95 2.34 31.10
C GLU A 40 -6.96 1.18 30.94
N ALA A 41 -7.94 1.33 30.05
CA ALA A 41 -8.87 0.25 29.74
C ALA A 41 -8.17 -0.92 29.02
N ALA A 42 -7.26 -0.64 28.08
CA ALA A 42 -6.47 -1.64 27.37
C ALA A 42 -5.55 -2.43 28.32
N LYS A 43 -4.92 -1.75 29.29
CA LYS A 43 -4.14 -2.43 30.34
C LYS A 43 -4.98 -3.38 31.16
N LYS A 44 -6.25 -3.01 31.48
CA LYS A 44 -7.18 -3.87 32.20
C LYS A 44 -7.64 -5.06 31.36
N GLU A 45 -7.80 -4.91 30.04
CA GLU A 45 -8.06 -6.02 29.11
C GLU A 45 -6.87 -6.96 29.04
N GLY A 46 -5.65 -6.47 29.21
CA GLY A 46 -4.44 -7.23 29.41
C GLY A 46 -3.96 -8.08 28.23
N ALA A 47 -4.62 -7.98 27.07
CA ALA A 47 -4.23 -8.75 25.88
C ALA A 47 -4.61 -8.04 24.57
N VAL A 48 -3.93 -8.38 23.49
CA VAL A 48 -4.30 -8.07 22.09
C VAL A 48 -3.95 -9.25 21.18
N VAL A 49 -4.87 -9.65 20.31
CA VAL A 49 -4.72 -10.79 19.40
C VAL A 49 -4.77 -10.32 17.95
N ILE A 50 -3.70 -10.55 17.20
CA ILE A 50 -3.58 -10.13 15.79
C ILE A 50 -3.39 -11.34 14.90
N TYR A 51 -4.26 -11.50 13.90
CA TYR A 51 -4.07 -12.46 12.82
C TYR A 51 -3.29 -11.77 11.69
N GLY A 52 -2.18 -12.36 11.25
CA GLY A 52 -1.33 -11.71 10.26
C GLY A 52 -0.40 -12.65 9.49
N PRO A 53 0.40 -12.12 8.55
CA PRO A 53 1.23 -12.93 7.68
C PRO A 53 2.37 -13.60 8.45
N HIS A 54 2.76 -14.78 7.98
CA HIS A 54 3.90 -15.50 8.56
C HIS A 54 5.20 -14.85 8.07
N ASN A 55 5.72 -13.89 8.86
CA ASN A 55 6.99 -13.24 8.59
C ASN A 55 7.74 -12.95 9.91
N PRO A 56 8.92 -13.58 10.13
CA PRO A 56 9.71 -13.39 11.36
C PRO A 56 10.14 -11.93 11.63
N ILE A 57 10.20 -11.09 10.59
CA ILE A 57 10.60 -9.68 10.72
C ILE A 57 9.68 -8.89 11.67
N TYR A 58 8.42 -9.29 11.79
CA TYR A 58 7.47 -8.64 12.68
C TYR A 58 7.75 -8.87 14.16
N GLN A 59 8.57 -9.88 14.55
CA GLN A 59 8.88 -10.12 15.95
C GLN A 59 9.59 -8.91 16.60
N GLN A 60 10.52 -8.28 15.87
CA GLN A 60 11.23 -7.10 16.36
C GLN A 60 10.30 -5.88 16.46
N LEU A 61 9.42 -5.72 15.49
CA LEU A 61 8.41 -4.65 15.50
C LEU A 61 7.46 -4.78 16.70
N TRP A 62 6.95 -5.98 16.94
CA TRP A 62 6.04 -6.23 18.07
C TRP A 62 6.72 -6.12 19.42
N ALA A 63 8.04 -6.39 19.50
CA ALA A 63 8.82 -6.17 20.71
C ALA A 63 8.85 -4.68 21.13
N VAL A 64 8.80 -3.74 20.19
CA VAL A 64 8.68 -2.30 20.50
C VAL A 64 7.33 -2.01 21.15
N PHE A 65 6.23 -2.52 20.61
CA PHE A 65 4.91 -2.39 21.24
C PHE A 65 4.89 -2.99 22.64
N GLN A 66 5.36 -4.22 22.80
CA GLN A 66 5.39 -4.93 24.08
C GLN A 66 6.25 -4.21 25.15
N LYS A 67 7.32 -3.53 24.73
CA LYS A 67 8.15 -2.71 25.62
C LYS A 67 7.39 -1.47 26.12
N ASN A 68 6.58 -0.84 25.26
CA ASN A 68 5.81 0.35 25.60
C ASN A 68 4.59 0.03 26.46
N PHE A 69 4.01 -1.16 26.27
CA PHE A 69 2.80 -1.62 26.95
C PHE A 69 3.02 -3.03 27.55
N PRO A 70 3.88 -3.18 28.57
CA PRO A 70 4.26 -4.47 29.12
C PRO A 70 3.09 -5.21 29.79
N GLU A 71 2.06 -4.47 30.20
CA GLU A 71 0.85 -5.04 30.83
C GLU A 71 -0.08 -5.73 29.81
N ILE A 72 0.12 -5.50 28.50
CA ILE A 72 -0.74 -6.05 27.45
C ILE A 72 -0.01 -7.23 26.78
N LYS A 73 -0.50 -8.45 27.01
CA LYS A 73 0.03 -9.63 26.35
C LYS A 73 -0.26 -9.57 24.84
N PHE A 74 0.78 -9.45 24.04
CA PHE A 74 0.68 -9.46 22.57
C PHE A 74 0.67 -10.90 22.04
N THR A 75 -0.37 -11.26 21.29
CA THR A 75 -0.48 -12.58 20.64
C THR A 75 -0.59 -12.39 19.13
N PHE A 76 0.39 -12.90 18.39
CA PHE A 76 0.38 -12.89 16.94
C PHE A 76 0.09 -14.29 16.41
N VAL A 77 -0.94 -14.44 15.58
CA VAL A 77 -1.35 -15.71 14.97
C VAL A 77 -0.96 -15.66 13.48
N PRO A 78 0.13 -16.34 13.11
CA PRO A 78 0.61 -16.32 11.72
C PRO A 78 -0.27 -17.15 10.80
N GLY A 79 -0.41 -16.70 9.52
CA GLY A 79 -1.14 -17.42 8.47
C GLY A 79 -1.24 -16.62 7.18
N LYS A 80 -1.77 -17.23 6.13
CA LYS A 80 -2.05 -16.53 4.87
C LYS A 80 -3.38 -15.77 4.97
N GLY A 81 -3.53 -14.67 4.23
CA GLY A 81 -4.75 -13.87 4.24
C GLY A 81 -6.02 -14.69 3.98
N ALA A 82 -5.99 -15.60 3.01
CA ALA A 82 -7.13 -16.49 2.72
C ALA A 82 -7.46 -17.45 3.89
N GLU A 83 -6.45 -17.96 4.59
CA GLU A 83 -6.62 -18.82 5.78
C GLU A 83 -7.28 -18.04 6.91
N HIS A 84 -6.85 -16.79 7.14
CA HIS A 84 -7.46 -15.90 8.14
C HIS A 84 -8.91 -15.56 7.81
N VAL A 85 -9.25 -15.32 6.53
CA VAL A 85 -10.64 -15.10 6.10
C VAL A 85 -11.50 -16.33 6.43
N GLN A 86 -11.05 -17.54 6.06
CA GLN A 86 -11.79 -18.78 6.33
C GLN A 86 -11.95 -19.02 7.83
N ARG A 87 -10.88 -18.81 8.59
CA ARG A 87 -10.88 -18.96 10.05
C ARG A 87 -11.87 -18.01 10.71
N LEU A 88 -11.85 -16.73 10.38
CA LEU A 88 -12.77 -15.73 10.91
C LEU A 88 -14.23 -16.06 10.57
N VAL A 89 -14.50 -16.54 9.36
CA VAL A 89 -15.85 -16.97 8.96
C VAL A 89 -16.32 -18.14 9.82
N ALA A 90 -15.47 -19.15 10.05
CA ALA A 90 -15.79 -20.30 10.87
C ALA A 90 -16.01 -19.92 12.35
N GLU A 91 -15.12 -19.11 12.92
CA GLU A 91 -15.21 -18.61 14.29
C GLU A 91 -16.52 -17.83 14.51
N ARG A 92 -16.84 -16.90 13.62
CA ARG A 92 -18.06 -16.09 13.71
C ARG A 92 -19.35 -16.91 13.56
N ARG A 93 -19.35 -17.92 12.69
CA ARG A 93 -20.46 -18.88 12.58
C ARG A 93 -20.69 -19.66 13.88
N ALA A 94 -19.61 -19.94 14.61
CA ALA A 94 -19.65 -20.59 15.92
C ALA A 94 -19.91 -19.59 17.08
N GLY A 95 -20.21 -18.32 16.80
CA GLY A 95 -20.40 -17.26 17.81
C GLY A 95 -19.12 -16.85 18.53
N LYS A 96 -17.94 -17.22 18.01
CA LYS A 96 -16.63 -16.91 18.59
C LYS A 96 -16.00 -15.70 17.90
N TYR A 97 -15.40 -14.83 18.70
CA TYR A 97 -14.69 -13.64 18.26
C TYR A 97 -13.32 -13.66 18.93
N LEU A 98 -12.28 -14.12 18.22
CA LEU A 98 -10.98 -14.42 18.80
C LEU A 98 -9.88 -13.45 18.35
N ALA A 99 -10.06 -12.76 17.24
CA ALA A 99 -9.13 -11.76 16.74
C ALA A 99 -9.59 -10.34 17.07
N ASP A 100 -8.67 -9.52 17.56
CA ASP A 100 -8.86 -8.08 17.72
C ASP A 100 -8.57 -7.33 16.43
N LEU A 101 -7.49 -7.69 15.75
CA LEU A 101 -7.09 -7.10 14.49
C LEU A 101 -6.72 -8.18 13.46
N VAL A 102 -6.83 -7.81 12.19
CA VAL A 102 -6.29 -8.59 11.07
C VAL A 102 -5.32 -7.73 10.30
N MET A 103 -4.14 -8.27 10.01
CA MET A 103 -3.13 -7.68 9.15
C MET A 103 -2.95 -8.54 7.89
N GLY A 104 -2.82 -7.91 6.72
CA GLY A 104 -2.68 -8.66 5.47
C GLY A 104 -2.60 -7.78 4.24
N GLY A 105 -2.66 -8.41 3.07
CA GLY A 105 -2.76 -7.71 1.79
C GLY A 105 -4.17 -7.20 1.51
N SER A 106 -4.31 -6.26 0.59
CA SER A 106 -5.60 -5.65 0.22
C SER A 106 -6.67 -6.65 -0.22
N SER A 107 -6.29 -7.77 -0.84
CA SER A 107 -7.20 -8.84 -1.24
C SER A 107 -7.90 -9.54 -0.07
N THR A 108 -7.27 -9.56 1.11
CA THR A 108 -7.86 -10.11 2.34
C THR A 108 -9.13 -9.35 2.71
N TYR A 109 -9.07 -8.02 2.65
CA TYR A 109 -10.18 -7.16 3.07
C TYR A 109 -11.33 -7.10 2.07
N ALA A 110 -11.03 -7.27 0.79
CA ALA A 110 -12.04 -7.42 -0.26
C ALA A 110 -12.90 -8.69 -0.08
N SER A 111 -12.39 -9.67 0.68
CA SER A 111 -13.07 -10.95 0.93
C SER A 111 -13.93 -10.95 2.20
N PHE A 112 -13.86 -9.90 3.04
CA PHE A 112 -14.68 -9.82 4.24
C PHE A 112 -16.11 -9.38 3.94
N ALA A 113 -17.06 -10.02 4.63
CA ALA A 113 -18.44 -9.58 4.58
C ALA A 113 -18.62 -8.17 5.21
N PRO A 114 -19.58 -7.37 4.72
CA PRO A 114 -19.92 -6.10 5.35
C PRO A 114 -20.17 -6.25 6.86
N GLY A 115 -19.72 -5.26 7.64
CA GLY A 115 -19.85 -5.29 9.10
C GLY A 115 -18.87 -6.21 9.84
N THR A 116 -17.88 -6.76 9.15
CA THR A 116 -16.82 -7.57 9.77
C THR A 116 -15.72 -6.73 10.42
N MET A 117 -15.50 -5.51 9.91
CA MET A 117 -14.46 -4.57 10.35
C MET A 117 -15.11 -3.31 10.94
N GLU A 118 -14.45 -2.73 11.94
CA GLU A 118 -14.84 -1.44 12.51
C GLU A 118 -14.39 -0.28 11.61
N PRO A 119 -15.22 0.76 11.41
CA PRO A 119 -14.75 2.02 10.84
C PRO A 119 -13.64 2.61 11.72
N LEU A 120 -12.47 2.93 11.13
CA LEU A 120 -11.31 3.36 11.91
C LEU A 120 -11.38 4.79 12.40
N LYS A 121 -12.00 5.71 11.65
CA LYS A 121 -12.00 7.13 12.01
C LYS A 121 -12.43 7.41 13.46
N PRO A 122 -13.49 6.78 14.02
CA PRO A 122 -13.87 6.97 15.43
C PRO A 122 -12.87 6.35 16.42
N LEU A 123 -12.01 5.46 15.98
CA LEU A 123 -11.02 4.77 16.80
C LEU A 123 -9.68 5.53 16.88
N LEU A 124 -9.43 6.47 15.95
CA LEU A 124 -8.17 7.22 15.89
C LEU A 124 -8.21 8.41 16.85
N LEU A 125 -7.47 8.30 17.94
CA LEU A 125 -7.48 9.28 19.04
C LEU A 125 -6.26 10.21 19.06
N LEU A 126 -5.13 9.77 18.48
CA LEU A 126 -3.91 10.57 18.46
C LEU A 126 -4.02 11.73 17.45
N PRO A 127 -3.83 13.00 17.85
CA PRO A 127 -3.90 14.15 16.93
C PRO A 127 -2.94 14.01 15.76
N GLU A 128 -1.72 13.52 15.98
CA GLU A 128 -0.71 13.29 14.95
C GLU A 128 -1.10 12.23 13.92
N VAL A 129 -1.98 11.28 14.30
CA VAL A 129 -2.51 10.26 13.38
C VAL A 129 -3.61 10.87 12.50
N ASN A 130 -4.38 11.79 13.07
CA ASN A 130 -5.49 12.46 12.39
C ASN A 130 -5.04 13.67 11.56
N ASP A 131 -3.77 14.10 11.65
CA ASP A 131 -3.24 15.20 10.84
C ASP A 131 -3.00 14.74 9.39
N PRO A 132 -3.78 15.24 8.41
CA PRO A 132 -3.60 14.87 7.02
C PRO A 132 -2.22 15.24 6.47
N SER A 133 -1.59 16.28 6.99
CA SER A 133 -0.28 16.76 6.52
C SER A 133 0.84 15.78 6.79
N ALA A 134 0.67 14.90 7.79
CA ALA A 134 1.63 13.87 8.14
C ALA A 134 1.64 12.69 7.16
N TRP A 135 0.63 12.56 6.27
CA TRP A 135 0.44 11.37 5.45
C TRP A 135 0.65 11.63 3.95
N TRP A 136 1.06 10.59 3.24
CA TRP A 136 1.16 10.59 1.78
C TRP A 136 -0.17 11.02 1.15
N ASP A 137 -0.09 11.90 0.15
CA ASP A 137 -1.27 12.44 -0.55
C ASP A 137 -2.26 13.16 0.41
N ARG A 138 -1.75 13.59 1.60
CA ARG A 138 -2.46 14.32 2.65
C ARG A 138 -3.74 13.63 3.12
N LYS A 139 -3.72 12.29 3.19
CA LYS A 139 -4.85 11.49 3.66
C LYS A 139 -4.43 10.10 4.14
N LEU A 140 -5.28 9.48 4.93
CA LEU A 140 -5.23 8.04 5.19
C LEU A 140 -5.78 7.29 3.98
N HIS A 141 -5.13 6.20 3.63
CA HIS A 141 -5.52 5.34 2.51
C HIS A 141 -6.13 4.04 3.02
N PHE A 142 -7.14 3.52 2.34
CA PHE A 142 -7.87 2.33 2.75
C PHE A 142 -7.99 1.32 1.61
N ALA A 143 -8.08 0.04 2.00
CA ALA A 143 -8.15 -1.10 1.11
C ALA A 143 -9.54 -1.77 1.06
N ASP A 144 -10.51 -1.31 1.86
CA ASP A 144 -11.87 -1.84 1.93
C ASP A 144 -12.85 -1.08 1.00
N PRO A 145 -13.99 -1.72 0.64
CA PRO A 145 -14.98 -1.13 -0.27
C PRO A 145 -15.55 0.22 0.19
N GLN A 146 -15.72 0.41 1.50
CA GLN A 146 -16.26 1.62 2.10
C GLN A 146 -15.20 2.71 2.31
N ASN A 147 -13.92 2.38 2.06
CA ASN A 147 -12.79 3.28 2.23
C ASN A 147 -12.69 3.88 3.65
N GLN A 148 -12.85 3.04 4.68
CA GLN A 148 -12.93 3.49 6.07
C GLN A 148 -12.41 2.54 7.15
N ALA A 149 -12.19 1.25 6.84
CA ALA A 149 -11.93 0.23 7.85
C ALA A 149 -10.57 -0.46 7.74
N ALA A 150 -10.12 -0.82 6.55
CA ALA A 150 -8.83 -1.47 6.31
C ALA A 150 -7.77 -0.44 5.91
N ILE A 151 -7.03 0.09 6.89
CA ILE A 151 -6.01 1.12 6.66
C ILE A 151 -4.78 0.55 5.94
N ILE A 152 -4.26 1.30 4.97
CA ILE A 152 -2.97 1.02 4.32
C ILE A 152 -1.89 1.73 5.14
N ILE A 153 -0.96 0.96 5.70
CA ILE A 153 0.06 1.44 6.66
C ILE A 153 1.45 1.61 6.05
N SER A 154 1.69 1.08 4.85
CA SER A 154 2.97 1.21 4.14
C SER A 154 2.78 1.30 2.64
N GLY A 155 3.76 1.88 1.94
CA GLY A 155 3.77 2.02 0.50
C GLY A 155 5.15 1.69 -0.08
N GLU A 156 5.39 0.42 -0.39
CA GLU A 156 6.60 0.00 -1.10
C GLU A 156 6.61 0.61 -2.50
N VAL A 157 7.76 1.12 -2.93
CA VAL A 157 8.01 1.55 -4.32
C VAL A 157 9.19 0.77 -4.89
N GLY A 158 9.46 0.87 -6.17
CA GLY A 158 10.58 0.17 -6.81
C GLY A 158 10.29 -1.27 -7.21
N THR A 159 9.65 -2.05 -6.37
CA THR A 159 9.47 -3.50 -6.53
C THR A 159 8.70 -3.96 -7.78
N ARG A 160 8.06 -3.03 -8.50
CA ARG A 160 7.26 -3.28 -9.72
C ARG A 160 7.76 -2.51 -10.95
N ARG A 161 8.95 -1.94 -10.90
CA ARG A 161 9.55 -1.18 -12.03
C ARG A 161 9.86 -2.04 -13.25
N GLY A 162 9.83 -3.36 -13.10
CA GLY A 162 10.37 -4.31 -14.04
C GLY A 162 11.85 -4.61 -13.74
N SER A 163 12.28 -5.77 -14.17
CA SER A 163 13.61 -6.29 -13.89
C SER A 163 14.37 -6.54 -15.18
N TYR A 164 15.67 -6.36 -15.15
CA TYR A 164 16.52 -6.53 -16.34
C TYR A 164 17.79 -7.32 -16.02
N ASN A 165 18.40 -7.89 -17.07
CA ASN A 165 19.72 -8.51 -16.96
C ASN A 165 20.80 -7.44 -17.08
N THR A 166 21.58 -7.23 -16.02
CA THR A 166 22.54 -6.13 -15.89
C THR A 166 23.78 -6.24 -16.82
N LYS A 167 24.04 -7.44 -17.37
CA LYS A 167 25.15 -7.67 -18.33
C LYS A 167 24.72 -7.45 -19.78
N LEU A 168 23.41 -7.54 -20.06
CA LEU A 168 22.90 -7.60 -21.44
C LEU A 168 22.01 -6.41 -21.80
N VAL A 169 21.63 -5.58 -20.83
CA VAL A 169 20.74 -4.42 -21.04
C VAL A 169 21.32 -3.19 -20.37
N ASP A 170 21.42 -2.09 -21.10
CA ASP A 170 21.58 -0.76 -20.50
C ASP A 170 20.19 -0.26 -20.04
N PRO A 171 19.96 -0.05 -18.73
CA PRO A 171 18.67 0.40 -18.24
C PRO A 171 18.24 1.77 -18.80
N LYS A 172 19.17 2.59 -19.29
CA LYS A 172 18.85 3.87 -19.95
C LYS A 172 18.07 3.72 -21.24
N GLU A 173 18.06 2.53 -21.85
CA GLU A 173 17.28 2.25 -23.06
C GLU A 173 15.78 2.09 -22.78
N ILE A 174 15.38 1.99 -21.50
CA ILE A 174 13.99 1.75 -21.07
C ILE A 174 13.54 2.93 -20.21
N GLN A 175 12.92 3.92 -20.83
CA GLN A 175 12.38 5.11 -20.18
C GLN A 175 10.86 5.10 -20.09
N SER A 176 10.23 4.19 -20.84
CA SER A 176 8.79 4.00 -20.94
C SER A 176 8.48 2.52 -21.11
N TRP A 177 7.36 2.07 -20.59
CA TRP A 177 6.86 0.70 -20.88
C TRP A 177 6.70 0.44 -22.38
N TRP A 178 6.41 1.50 -23.17
CA TRP A 178 6.33 1.41 -24.64
C TRP A 178 7.64 1.04 -25.31
N ASP A 179 8.79 1.30 -24.69
CA ASP A 179 10.09 0.96 -25.25
C ASP A 179 10.26 -0.56 -25.38
N LEU A 180 9.55 -1.35 -24.57
CA LEU A 180 9.56 -2.82 -24.63
C LEU A 180 8.86 -3.38 -25.89
N LEU A 181 8.15 -2.56 -26.66
CA LEU A 181 7.54 -2.96 -27.93
C LEU A 181 8.49 -2.79 -29.13
N GLN A 182 9.70 -2.28 -28.93
CA GLN A 182 10.69 -2.17 -30.01
C GLN A 182 11.08 -3.56 -30.50
N PRO A 183 11.33 -3.74 -31.82
CA PRO A 183 11.61 -5.04 -32.41
C PRO A 183 12.78 -5.80 -31.76
N LYS A 184 13.77 -5.10 -31.22
CA LYS A 184 14.94 -5.69 -30.54
C LYS A 184 14.57 -6.52 -29.30
N TRP A 185 13.41 -6.26 -28.68
CA TRP A 185 12.91 -6.96 -27.51
C TRP A 185 12.05 -8.19 -27.84
N LYS A 186 11.72 -8.42 -29.11
CA LYS A 186 10.90 -9.56 -29.52
C LYS A 186 11.57 -10.89 -29.13
N GLY A 187 10.85 -11.75 -28.41
CA GLY A 187 11.35 -13.01 -27.86
C GLY A 187 12.34 -12.84 -26.68
N LYS A 188 12.52 -11.63 -26.16
CA LYS A 188 13.45 -11.32 -25.06
C LYS A 188 12.74 -10.90 -23.77
N LEU A 189 11.42 -10.86 -23.76
CA LEU A 189 10.63 -10.49 -22.60
C LEU A 189 10.07 -11.70 -21.89
N GLY A 190 9.99 -11.61 -20.57
CA GLY A 190 9.25 -12.54 -19.73
C GLY A 190 8.27 -11.83 -18.81
N SER A 191 7.22 -12.54 -18.39
CA SER A 191 6.30 -12.04 -17.39
C SER A 191 5.80 -13.15 -16.49
N PHE A 192 5.57 -12.82 -15.23
CA PHE A 192 4.69 -13.63 -14.41
C PHE A 192 3.28 -13.57 -15.02
N ASP A 193 2.61 -14.71 -15.11
CA ASP A 193 1.32 -14.82 -15.79
C ASP A 193 0.31 -13.82 -15.22
N PRO A 194 -0.15 -12.83 -16.00
CA PRO A 194 -1.04 -11.78 -15.51
C PRO A 194 -2.44 -12.27 -15.11
N ARG A 195 -2.79 -13.52 -15.42
CA ARG A 195 -4.03 -14.17 -14.96
C ARG A 195 -3.95 -14.61 -13.50
N VAL A 196 -2.75 -14.74 -12.95
CA VAL A 196 -2.53 -15.15 -11.56
C VAL A 196 -2.44 -13.92 -10.66
N ALA A 197 -3.08 -13.98 -9.49
CA ALA A 197 -3.00 -12.91 -8.50
C ALA A 197 -1.57 -12.74 -7.96
N GLY A 198 -1.20 -11.51 -7.61
CA GLY A 198 0.15 -11.12 -7.18
C GLY A 198 1.05 -10.72 -8.34
N GLY A 199 2.36 -10.63 -8.11
CA GLY A 199 3.41 -10.37 -9.10
C GLY A 199 3.01 -9.64 -10.38
N GLY A 200 2.94 -10.38 -11.47
CA GLY A 200 2.57 -9.85 -12.79
C GLY A 200 1.14 -9.29 -12.85
N GLY A 201 0.16 -9.95 -12.19
CA GLY A 201 -1.22 -9.48 -12.19
C GLY A 201 -1.38 -8.06 -11.62
N GLU A 202 -0.58 -7.69 -10.62
CA GLU A 202 -0.59 -6.33 -10.06
C GLU A 202 0.08 -5.31 -10.99
N THR A 203 1.15 -5.68 -11.69
CA THR A 203 1.77 -4.81 -12.69
C THR A 203 0.81 -4.57 -13.87
N PHE A 204 0.08 -5.61 -14.30
CA PHE A 204 -0.94 -5.46 -15.34
C PHE A 204 -2.16 -4.66 -14.88
N LEU A 205 -2.52 -4.66 -13.60
CA LEU A 205 -3.50 -3.70 -13.06
C LEU A 205 -3.00 -2.25 -13.19
N PHE A 206 -1.75 -1.99 -12.90
CA PHE A 206 -1.15 -0.69 -13.13
C PHE A 206 -1.24 -0.30 -14.61
N PHE A 207 -0.89 -1.20 -15.53
CA PHE A 207 -1.04 -0.93 -16.98
C PHE A 207 -2.48 -0.60 -17.35
N TYR A 208 -3.44 -1.40 -16.86
CA TYR A 208 -4.85 -1.24 -17.18
C TYR A 208 -5.42 0.12 -16.75
N TYR A 209 -5.02 0.60 -15.57
CA TYR A 209 -5.53 1.85 -15.01
C TYR A 209 -4.70 3.09 -15.36
N THR A 210 -3.53 2.93 -15.93
CA THR A 210 -2.70 4.06 -16.35
C THR A 210 -3.16 4.56 -17.72
N PRO A 211 -3.67 5.81 -17.83
CA PRO A 211 -4.25 6.30 -19.10
C PRO A 211 -3.29 6.26 -20.29
N ALA A 212 -1.99 6.45 -20.04
CA ALA A 212 -0.96 6.39 -21.05
C ALA A 212 -0.69 4.97 -21.60
N LEU A 213 -1.16 3.93 -20.93
CA LEU A 213 -0.96 2.51 -21.28
C LEU A 213 -2.28 1.84 -21.70
N GLY A 214 -3.14 1.55 -20.72
CA GLY A 214 -4.46 0.97 -20.92
C GLY A 214 -4.46 -0.40 -21.59
N THR A 215 -5.62 -0.78 -22.09
CA THR A 215 -5.82 -2.05 -22.81
C THR A 215 -5.00 -2.16 -24.09
N LYS A 216 -4.71 -1.01 -24.73
CA LYS A 216 -3.88 -0.95 -25.96
C LYS A 216 -2.48 -1.47 -25.69
N PHE A 217 -1.81 -1.00 -24.64
CA PHE A 217 -0.48 -1.48 -24.26
C PHE A 217 -0.50 -2.97 -23.88
N ILE A 218 -1.46 -3.37 -23.03
CA ILE A 218 -1.60 -4.78 -22.60
C ILE A 218 -1.75 -5.71 -23.80
N THR A 219 -2.62 -5.37 -24.75
CA THR A 219 -2.83 -6.18 -25.95
C THR A 219 -1.52 -6.29 -26.74
N ARG A 220 -0.86 -5.18 -27.01
CA ARG A 220 0.35 -5.16 -27.83
C ARG A 220 1.51 -5.92 -27.20
N ILE A 221 1.78 -5.73 -25.91
CA ILE A 221 2.90 -6.42 -25.27
C ILE A 221 2.70 -7.93 -25.23
N LEU A 222 1.46 -8.39 -25.09
CA LEU A 222 1.14 -9.82 -25.11
C LEU A 222 1.13 -10.43 -26.52
N THR A 223 0.83 -9.66 -27.56
CA THR A 223 0.66 -10.18 -28.93
C THR A 223 1.85 -9.93 -29.86
N GLU A 224 2.64 -8.86 -29.64
CA GLU A 224 3.68 -8.42 -30.58
C GLU A 224 5.10 -8.83 -30.15
N THR A 225 5.32 -9.12 -28.86
CA THR A 225 6.68 -9.29 -28.31
C THR A 225 7.13 -10.74 -28.13
N ASP A 226 6.29 -11.72 -28.40
CA ASP A 226 6.56 -13.15 -28.13
C ASP A 226 6.92 -13.42 -26.65
N ILE A 227 6.35 -12.64 -25.72
CA ILE A 227 6.64 -12.69 -24.28
C ILE A 227 6.47 -14.09 -23.69
N LEU A 228 7.43 -14.54 -22.90
CA LEU A 228 7.36 -15.81 -22.17
C LEU A 228 6.59 -15.60 -20.86
N LEU A 229 5.62 -16.47 -20.58
CA LEU A 229 4.84 -16.44 -19.35
C LEU A 229 5.25 -17.58 -18.42
N THR A 230 5.31 -17.30 -17.12
CA THR A 230 5.52 -18.30 -16.06
C THR A 230 4.59 -18.05 -14.88
N ARG A 231 4.24 -19.10 -14.15
CA ARG A 231 3.51 -19.03 -12.86
C ARG A 231 4.42 -19.24 -11.66
N ASP A 232 5.73 -19.31 -11.92
CA ASP A 232 6.76 -19.46 -10.91
C ASP A 232 7.68 -18.22 -10.96
N LEU A 233 7.72 -17.47 -9.86
CA LEU A 233 8.55 -16.27 -9.75
C LEU A 233 10.05 -16.60 -9.79
N GLN A 234 10.46 -17.75 -9.23
CA GLN A 234 11.85 -18.17 -9.25
C GLN A 234 12.28 -18.52 -10.68
N GLN A 235 11.44 -19.25 -11.41
CA GLN A 235 11.70 -19.58 -12.82
C GLN A 235 11.88 -18.31 -13.67
N GLY A 236 11.06 -17.27 -13.47
CA GLY A 236 11.22 -16.00 -14.18
C GLY A 236 12.54 -15.32 -13.85
N THR A 237 12.95 -15.36 -12.58
CA THR A 237 14.23 -14.85 -12.11
C THR A 237 15.41 -15.61 -12.74
N ASP A 238 15.33 -16.94 -12.79
CA ASP A 238 16.36 -17.80 -13.38
C ASP A 238 16.50 -17.56 -14.88
N TRP A 239 15.40 -17.42 -15.62
CA TRP A 239 15.44 -17.05 -17.04
C TRP A 239 16.13 -15.73 -17.27
N LEU A 240 15.87 -14.73 -16.40
CA LEU A 240 16.49 -13.42 -16.47
C LEU A 240 17.99 -13.51 -16.18
N ALA A 241 18.38 -14.20 -15.12
CA ALA A 241 19.79 -14.35 -14.73
C ALA A 241 20.61 -15.09 -15.80
N GLN A 242 20.04 -16.08 -16.46
CA GLN A 242 20.66 -16.86 -17.53
C GLN A 242 20.69 -16.13 -18.90
N GLY A 243 20.01 -14.96 -19.01
CA GLY A 243 19.90 -14.24 -20.29
C GLY A 243 18.94 -14.88 -21.29
N LYS A 244 18.13 -15.85 -20.90
CA LYS A 244 17.06 -16.42 -21.74
C LYS A 244 16.02 -15.36 -22.08
N ILE A 245 15.70 -14.51 -21.10
CA ILE A 245 14.99 -13.23 -21.27
C ILE A 245 15.89 -12.10 -20.83
N LEU A 246 15.67 -10.90 -21.34
CA LEU A 246 16.46 -9.72 -21.02
C LEU A 246 15.72 -8.76 -20.09
N PHE A 247 14.40 -8.84 -20.08
CA PHE A 247 13.53 -8.04 -19.23
C PHE A 247 12.39 -8.92 -18.67
N TYR A 248 12.04 -8.72 -17.38
CA TYR A 248 11.02 -9.50 -16.69
C TYR A 248 10.02 -8.62 -15.97
N ILE A 249 8.74 -8.87 -16.21
CA ILE A 249 7.60 -8.21 -15.55
C ILE A 249 7.08 -9.15 -14.45
N GLY A 250 7.41 -8.86 -13.19
CA GLY A 250 7.05 -9.73 -12.07
C GLY A 250 7.25 -9.05 -10.72
N SER A 251 7.39 -9.86 -9.68
CA SER A 251 7.74 -9.37 -8.33
C SER A 251 9.23 -9.08 -8.23
N GLY A 252 9.59 -7.96 -7.61
CA GLY A 252 10.97 -7.58 -7.38
C GLY A 252 11.68 -8.37 -6.28
N GLN A 253 10.95 -8.98 -5.33
CA GLN A 253 11.57 -9.65 -4.19
C GLN A 253 12.51 -10.81 -4.58
N PRO A 254 12.17 -11.76 -5.49
CA PRO A 254 13.10 -12.78 -5.94
C PRO A 254 14.30 -12.19 -6.69
N ILE A 255 14.10 -11.10 -7.44
CA ILE A 255 15.17 -10.39 -8.15
C ILE A 255 16.17 -9.80 -7.16
N MET A 256 15.71 -9.09 -6.12
CA MET A 256 16.58 -8.51 -5.10
C MET A 256 17.35 -9.59 -4.33
N LYS A 257 16.73 -10.75 -4.07
CA LYS A 257 17.43 -11.90 -3.48
C LYS A 257 18.52 -12.42 -4.41
N ALA A 258 18.22 -12.60 -5.69
CA ALA A 258 19.19 -13.04 -6.70
C ALA A 258 20.34 -12.05 -6.89
N LYS A 259 20.06 -10.74 -6.88
CA LYS A 259 21.08 -9.66 -6.88
C LYS A 259 22.01 -9.79 -5.66
N LYS A 260 21.48 -9.98 -4.45
CA LYS A 260 22.27 -10.20 -3.22
C LYS A 260 23.17 -11.45 -3.32
N GLN A 261 22.80 -12.44 -4.13
CA GLN A 261 23.60 -13.63 -4.43
C GLN A 261 24.62 -13.43 -5.55
N GLY A 262 24.76 -12.22 -6.10
CA GLY A 262 25.71 -11.89 -7.16
C GLY A 262 25.25 -12.27 -8.57
N LEU A 263 23.98 -12.61 -8.77
CA LEU A 263 23.45 -12.89 -10.11
C LEU A 263 23.26 -11.59 -10.90
N PRO A 264 23.42 -11.61 -12.25
CA PRO A 264 23.39 -10.42 -13.10
C PRO A 264 21.96 -9.92 -13.36
N VAL A 265 21.23 -9.62 -12.31
CA VAL A 265 19.84 -9.12 -12.37
C VAL A 265 19.66 -7.93 -11.43
N ASP A 266 18.80 -7.00 -11.83
CA ASP A 266 18.41 -5.88 -11.00
C ASP A 266 17.01 -5.38 -11.38
N LEU A 267 16.45 -4.52 -10.54
CA LEU A 267 15.27 -3.71 -10.86
C LEU A 267 15.71 -2.49 -11.66
N LEU A 268 14.83 -1.96 -12.52
CA LEU A 268 15.11 -0.67 -13.15
C LEU A 268 15.42 0.39 -12.08
N PRO A 269 16.51 1.14 -12.21
CA PRO A 269 16.97 2.06 -11.17
C PRO A 269 16.14 3.35 -11.08
N HIS A 270 15.20 3.55 -11.99
CA HIS A 270 14.40 4.77 -12.08
C HIS A 270 12.93 4.45 -12.43
N PRO A 271 11.98 5.27 -12.00
CA PRO A 271 10.60 5.20 -12.46
C PRO A 271 10.49 5.44 -13.97
N LEU A 272 9.55 4.77 -14.62
CA LEU A 272 9.26 5.01 -16.04
C LEU A 272 8.31 6.20 -16.19
N LYS A 273 8.19 6.75 -17.41
CA LYS A 273 7.39 7.97 -17.72
C LYS A 273 5.93 7.86 -17.29
N GLU A 274 5.37 6.66 -17.33
CA GLU A 274 3.99 6.40 -16.97
C GLU A 274 3.74 6.38 -15.47
N GLY A 275 4.79 6.58 -14.67
CA GLY A 275 4.75 6.51 -13.22
C GLY A 275 5.09 5.14 -12.67
N GLU A 276 4.78 4.92 -11.41
CA GLU A 276 5.19 3.73 -10.68
C GLU A 276 4.09 3.19 -9.76
N VAL A 277 4.16 1.89 -9.47
CA VAL A 277 3.30 1.27 -8.48
C VAL A 277 3.81 1.57 -7.07
N MET A 278 2.91 2.01 -6.20
CA MET A 278 3.12 2.08 -4.77
C MET A 278 2.21 1.06 -4.08
N GLY A 279 2.79 0.23 -3.23
CA GLY A 279 2.07 -0.75 -2.43
C GLY A 279 2.79 -2.08 -2.32
N GLY A 280 2.52 -2.79 -1.25
CA GLY A 280 3.17 -4.04 -0.88
C GLY A 280 2.22 -5.13 -0.44
N GLY A 281 2.76 -6.33 -0.19
CA GLY A 281 1.99 -7.53 0.08
C GLY A 281 1.21 -7.49 1.40
N SER A 282 1.84 -7.06 2.49
CA SER A 282 1.24 -7.02 3.84
C SER A 282 1.02 -5.59 4.33
N CYS A 283 0.40 -4.80 3.49
CA CYS A 283 0.27 -3.36 3.63
C CYS A 283 -0.76 -2.86 4.61
N CYS A 284 -1.68 -3.70 5.06
CA CYS A 284 -2.96 -3.21 5.54
C CYS A 284 -3.36 -3.86 6.87
N MET A 285 -4.16 -3.12 7.66
CA MET A 285 -4.65 -3.56 8.97
C MET A 285 -6.10 -3.12 9.17
N ALA A 286 -6.90 -3.95 9.85
CA ALA A 286 -8.26 -3.62 10.24
C ALA A 286 -8.53 -4.08 11.68
N VAL A 287 -9.30 -3.30 12.42
CA VAL A 287 -9.89 -3.69 13.70
C VAL A 287 -11.17 -4.48 13.43
N MET A 288 -11.35 -5.60 14.11
CA MET A 288 -12.50 -6.48 13.89
C MET A 288 -13.68 -6.06 14.74
N THR A 289 -14.89 -6.15 14.18
CA THR A 289 -16.11 -5.95 14.99
C THR A 289 -16.22 -7.03 16.07
N LYS A 290 -16.69 -6.64 17.24
CA LYS A 290 -16.78 -7.50 18.44
C LYS A 290 -15.41 -8.07 18.86
N ALA A 291 -14.35 -7.27 18.70
CA ALA A 291 -13.02 -7.60 19.20
C ALA A 291 -13.10 -7.98 20.70
N PRO A 292 -12.46 -9.09 21.14
CA PRO A 292 -12.45 -9.48 22.54
C PRO A 292 -11.78 -8.44 23.45
N HIS A 293 -10.82 -7.67 22.93
CA HIS A 293 -10.09 -6.63 23.64
C HIS A 293 -10.17 -5.28 22.88
N PRO A 294 -11.36 -4.62 22.84
CA PRO A 294 -11.61 -3.49 21.96
C PRO A 294 -10.76 -2.25 22.27
N ASN A 295 -10.40 -2.03 23.55
CA ASN A 295 -9.53 -0.92 23.93
C ASN A 295 -8.07 -1.21 23.59
N ALA A 296 -7.61 -2.44 23.75
CA ALA A 296 -6.28 -2.86 23.33
C ALA A 296 -6.12 -2.82 21.80
N ALA A 297 -7.18 -3.19 21.05
CA ALA A 297 -7.22 -3.02 19.60
C ALA A 297 -7.12 -1.54 19.19
N LYS A 298 -7.89 -0.67 19.84
CA LYS A 298 -7.86 0.78 19.61
C LYS A 298 -6.49 1.38 19.95
N LEU A 299 -5.91 0.99 21.08
CA LEU A 299 -4.57 1.40 21.46
C LEU A 299 -3.54 0.96 20.41
N PHE A 300 -3.60 -0.30 19.99
CA PHE A 300 -2.63 -0.86 19.03
C PHE A 300 -2.70 -0.15 17.67
N VAL A 301 -3.89 0.10 17.11
CA VAL A 301 -4.02 0.78 15.81
C VAL A 301 -3.51 2.23 15.88
N ASN A 302 -3.75 2.95 16.98
CA ASN A 302 -3.20 4.28 17.17
C ASN A 302 -1.67 4.25 17.30
N TRP A 303 -1.11 3.31 18.07
CA TRP A 303 0.34 3.16 18.19
C TRP A 303 0.99 2.82 16.85
N VAL A 304 0.47 1.86 16.08
CA VAL A 304 1.08 1.49 14.81
C VAL A 304 1.03 2.61 13.79
N LEU A 305 0.03 3.52 13.88
CA LEU A 305 -0.10 4.70 13.02
C LEU A 305 0.63 5.93 13.58
N SER A 306 1.04 5.94 14.83
CA SER A 306 1.83 7.01 15.42
C SER A 306 3.18 7.18 14.71
N ARG A 307 3.85 8.30 14.93
CA ARG A 307 5.22 8.49 14.42
C ARG A 307 6.17 7.41 14.93
N GLU A 308 6.08 7.04 16.22
CA GLU A 308 6.89 5.98 16.81
C GLU A 308 6.64 4.63 16.15
N GLY A 309 5.37 4.19 16.07
CA GLY A 309 4.99 2.91 15.48
C GLY A 309 5.37 2.82 14.01
N GLN A 310 5.18 3.90 13.25
CA GLN A 310 5.55 3.94 11.83
C GLN A 310 7.08 4.02 11.62
N THR A 311 7.83 4.64 12.53
CA THR A 311 9.31 4.59 12.50
C THR A 311 9.79 3.16 12.76
N ALA A 312 9.23 2.48 13.75
CA ALA A 312 9.53 1.07 14.01
C ALA A 312 9.11 0.18 12.82
N TRP A 313 7.95 0.44 12.23
CA TRP A 313 7.48 -0.27 11.03
C TRP A 313 8.48 -0.13 9.89
N GLN A 314 8.85 1.09 9.51
CA GLN A 314 9.81 1.36 8.43
C GLN A 314 11.15 0.65 8.68
N LYS A 315 11.70 0.79 9.88
CA LYS A 315 12.98 0.22 10.25
C LYS A 315 13.00 -1.32 10.21
N TYR A 316 12.02 -1.97 10.84
CA TYR A 316 12.06 -3.41 11.02
C TYR A 316 11.42 -4.19 9.87
N ALA A 317 10.41 -3.63 9.22
CA ALA A 317 9.82 -4.23 8.03
C ALA A 317 10.58 -3.87 6.74
N GLU A 318 11.55 -2.96 6.80
CA GLU A 318 12.34 -2.47 5.65
C GLU A 318 11.44 -1.95 4.52
N VAL A 319 10.35 -1.25 4.88
CA VAL A 319 9.37 -0.73 3.91
C VAL A 319 9.09 0.73 4.16
N ASN A 320 8.87 1.49 3.11
CA ASN A 320 8.54 2.91 3.21
C ASN A 320 7.21 3.11 3.96
N SER A 321 7.26 3.84 5.08
CA SER A 321 6.08 4.36 5.76
C SER A 321 5.38 5.42 4.90
N LEU A 322 4.05 5.44 4.92
CA LEU A 322 3.26 6.51 4.29
C LEU A 322 3.29 7.83 5.08
N ARG A 323 3.90 7.88 6.27
CA ARG A 323 4.11 9.14 6.98
C ARG A 323 5.24 9.95 6.34
N LEU A 324 4.98 11.24 6.13
CA LEU A 324 5.93 12.19 5.53
C LEU A 324 6.88 12.80 6.55
N ASP A 325 6.53 12.77 7.84
CA ASP A 325 7.29 13.33 8.95
C ASP A 325 8.31 12.37 9.57
N ILE A 326 8.55 11.23 8.92
CA ILE A 326 9.56 10.23 9.30
C ILE A 326 10.73 10.32 8.33
N PRO A 327 11.99 10.43 8.82
CA PRO A 327 13.18 10.34 7.98
C PRO A 327 13.22 9.04 7.17
N LYS A 328 13.82 9.08 5.98
CA LYS A 328 13.92 7.94 5.05
C LYS A 328 15.37 7.47 4.86
N ASP A 329 16.27 7.91 5.73
CA ASP A 329 17.72 7.65 5.61
C ASP A 329 18.09 6.18 5.84
N ASP A 330 17.19 5.40 6.44
CA ASP A 330 17.31 3.95 6.67
C ASP A 330 16.83 3.09 5.49
N LEU A 331 16.30 3.72 4.43
CA LEU A 331 15.85 3.06 3.21
C LEU A 331 16.82 3.29 2.05
N ALA A 332 16.87 2.35 1.12
CA ALA A 332 17.56 2.59 -0.15
C ALA A 332 16.85 3.71 -0.94
N SER A 333 17.61 4.52 -1.65
CA SER A 333 17.06 5.70 -2.36
C SER A 333 15.98 5.34 -3.38
N GLU A 334 16.09 4.15 -3.97
CA GLU A 334 15.13 3.59 -4.92
C GLU A 334 13.80 3.15 -4.28
N ASP A 335 13.79 2.92 -2.97
CA ASP A 335 12.59 2.53 -2.20
C ASP A 335 11.87 3.74 -1.59
N VAL A 336 12.43 4.95 -1.78
CA VAL A 336 11.83 6.20 -1.33
C VAL A 336 11.04 6.85 -2.48
N PRO A 337 9.76 7.23 -2.26
CA PRO A 337 8.98 7.93 -3.28
C PRO A 337 9.64 9.23 -3.72
N GLN A 338 9.84 9.40 -5.02
CA GLN A 338 10.51 10.56 -5.61
C GLN A 338 9.53 11.69 -5.93
N LYS A 339 9.97 12.92 -5.74
CA LYS A 339 9.18 14.13 -6.08
C LYS A 339 8.93 14.18 -7.60
N GLY A 340 7.69 14.47 -7.98
CA GLY A 340 7.30 14.58 -9.40
C GLY A 340 6.95 13.27 -10.09
N VAL A 341 7.14 12.13 -9.43
CA VAL A 341 6.69 10.82 -9.94
C VAL A 341 5.23 10.57 -9.55
N SER A 342 4.43 10.12 -10.51
CA SER A 342 3.06 9.68 -10.25
C SER A 342 3.07 8.26 -9.69
N TYR A 343 2.49 8.08 -8.50
CA TYR A 343 2.40 6.77 -7.85
C TYR A 343 0.99 6.23 -7.85
N PHE A 344 0.88 4.98 -8.26
CA PHE A 344 -0.35 4.22 -8.32
C PHE A 344 -0.49 3.37 -7.04
N MET A 345 -1.33 3.80 -6.10
CA MET A 345 -1.57 3.08 -4.84
C MET A 345 -2.38 1.81 -5.10
N ILE A 346 -1.70 0.72 -5.46
CA ILE A 346 -2.32 -0.53 -5.94
C ILE A 346 -3.17 -1.22 -4.86
N ASN A 347 -2.87 -0.98 -3.59
CA ASN A 347 -3.60 -1.57 -2.48
C ASN A 347 -4.97 -0.93 -2.22
N SER A 348 -5.28 0.22 -2.83
CA SER A 348 -6.61 0.83 -2.74
C SER A 348 -7.68 -0.11 -3.33
N TYR A 349 -8.83 -0.21 -2.65
CA TYR A 349 -9.93 -1.09 -3.07
C TYR A 349 -10.37 -0.87 -4.52
N LYS A 350 -10.42 0.39 -4.96
CA LYS A 350 -10.81 0.73 -6.34
C LYS A 350 -10.06 -0.06 -7.44
N TYR A 351 -8.85 -0.54 -7.13
CA TYR A 351 -8.04 -1.36 -8.04
C TYR A 351 -8.16 -2.86 -7.75
N ASN A 352 -8.63 -3.21 -6.54
CA ASN A 352 -8.80 -4.58 -6.10
C ASN A 352 -10.26 -5.08 -6.17
N ASP A 353 -11.17 -4.25 -6.67
CA ASP A 353 -12.56 -4.62 -6.92
C ASP A 353 -12.63 -5.85 -7.84
N PRO A 354 -13.36 -6.92 -7.43
CA PRO A 354 -13.43 -8.17 -8.20
C PRO A 354 -13.94 -8.00 -9.64
N ALA A 355 -14.91 -7.10 -9.86
CA ALA A 355 -15.45 -6.84 -11.20
C ALA A 355 -14.39 -6.20 -12.12
N ARG A 356 -13.59 -5.30 -11.58
CA ARG A 356 -12.51 -4.64 -12.33
C ARG A 356 -11.34 -5.60 -12.61
N ARG A 357 -11.00 -6.48 -11.68
CA ARG A 357 -10.04 -7.56 -11.93
C ARG A 357 -10.50 -8.49 -13.02
N LYS A 358 -11.79 -8.83 -13.04
CA LYS A 358 -12.40 -9.64 -14.12
C LYS A 358 -12.29 -8.95 -15.48
N ALA A 359 -12.50 -7.64 -15.56
CA ALA A 359 -12.34 -6.88 -16.81
C ALA A 359 -10.91 -6.93 -17.34
N LEU A 360 -9.89 -6.75 -16.47
CA LEU A 360 -8.49 -6.96 -16.87
C LEU A 360 -8.23 -8.39 -17.36
N GLN A 361 -8.73 -9.41 -16.64
CA GLN A 361 -8.56 -10.80 -17.03
C GLN A 361 -9.13 -11.08 -18.43
N GLN A 362 -10.29 -10.53 -18.77
CA GLN A 362 -10.88 -10.64 -20.11
C GLN A 362 -9.95 -10.07 -21.19
N VAL A 363 -9.38 -8.87 -20.96
CA VAL A 363 -8.43 -8.25 -21.90
C VAL A 363 -7.19 -9.14 -22.10
N VAL A 364 -6.64 -9.66 -21.01
CA VAL A 364 -5.47 -10.55 -21.04
C VAL A 364 -5.79 -11.86 -21.79
N GLU A 365 -6.91 -12.50 -21.48
CA GLU A 365 -7.33 -13.76 -22.14
C GLU A 365 -7.57 -13.56 -23.64
N GLU A 366 -8.24 -12.48 -24.04
CA GLU A 366 -8.45 -12.15 -25.45
C GLU A 366 -7.14 -11.92 -26.20
N ALA A 367 -6.19 -11.24 -25.58
CA ALA A 367 -4.86 -11.03 -26.15
C ALA A 367 -4.10 -12.38 -26.30
N LEU A 368 -4.13 -13.22 -25.29
CA LEU A 368 -3.43 -14.52 -25.31
C LEU A 368 -4.07 -15.52 -26.29
N LYS A 369 -5.39 -15.49 -26.49
CA LYS A 369 -6.07 -16.29 -27.51
C LYS A 369 -5.51 -16.01 -28.91
N LYS A 370 -5.23 -14.75 -29.24
CA LYS A 370 -4.65 -14.34 -30.54
C LYS A 370 -3.27 -14.92 -30.80
N THR A 371 -2.52 -15.28 -29.77
CA THR A 371 -1.16 -15.84 -29.87
C THR A 371 -1.09 -17.34 -29.69
N GLY A 372 -2.21 -18.02 -29.46
CA GLY A 372 -2.24 -19.45 -29.12
C GLY A 372 -1.76 -19.80 -27.72
N LYS A 373 -1.50 -18.79 -26.87
CA LYS A 373 -0.99 -18.95 -25.49
C LYS A 373 -2.11 -18.98 -24.43
N ALA A 374 -3.34 -19.20 -24.83
CA ALA A 374 -4.51 -19.21 -23.94
C ALA A 374 -4.62 -20.45 -23.03
N LYS A 375 -3.80 -21.49 -23.25
CA LYS A 375 -3.79 -22.75 -22.50
C LYS A 375 -3.03 -22.64 -21.19
#